data_780b69659fa54e7b822339dfb8b88802
#
_entry.id   780b69659fa54e7b822339dfb8b88802
#
_cell.length_a   1.000
_cell.length_b   1.000
_cell.length_c   1.000
_cell.angle_alpha   90.00
_cell.angle_beta   90.00
_cell.angle_gamma   90.00
#
_symmetry.space_group_name_H-M   'P 1'
#
loop_
_entity.id
_entity.type
_entity.pdbx_description
1 polymer ?
#
loop_
_entity_poly.entity_id
_entity_poly.type
_entity_poly.pdbx_seq_one_letter_code
_entity_poly.pdbx_strand_id
1 'polypeptide(L)'
;MDGYASNSSSMIQNRIKVSLYNACPAAIVADTDIIRLAPMRMLQAGLGDMLAKYVALCEWRISHLVTDEYYCADIAALMRKAL
;
A
#
# COMPACT_ATOMS: atom_id res chain seq x y z
N MET A 1 6.29 -3.90 -9.26
CA MET A 1 6.75 -3.63 -7.88
C MET A 1 5.60 -3.00 -7.13
N ASP A 2 5.17 -3.60 -6.05
CA ASP A 2 4.05 -3.11 -5.26
C ASP A 2 4.50 -1.98 -4.32
N GLY A 3 4.92 -0.89 -4.90
CA GLY A 3 5.45 0.25 -4.17
C GLY A 3 6.91 0.09 -3.77
N TYR A 4 7.55 1.20 -3.56
CA TYR A 4 8.98 1.27 -3.22
C TYR A 4 9.28 0.87 -1.77
N ALA A 5 8.25 0.76 -0.94
CA ALA A 5 8.37 0.47 0.49
C ALA A 5 8.02 -0.98 0.86
N SER A 6 7.61 -1.79 -0.12
CA SER A 6 7.17 -3.16 0.14
C SER A 6 8.34 -4.13 0.16
N ASN A 7 8.26 -5.13 1.03
CA ASN A 7 9.15 -6.29 1.03
C ASN A 7 8.66 -7.39 0.05
N SER A 8 7.68 -7.10 -0.77
CA SER A 8 7.17 -8.01 -1.78
C SER A 8 7.18 -7.40 -3.16
N SER A 9 7.34 -8.24 -4.18
CA SER A 9 7.27 -7.87 -5.59
C SER A 9 6.29 -8.77 -6.30
N SER A 10 5.33 -8.17 -7.01
CA SER A 10 4.46 -8.91 -7.91
C SER A 10 5.13 -9.07 -9.26
N MET A 11 5.33 -10.30 -9.68
CA MET A 11 5.92 -10.66 -10.96
C MET A 11 4.96 -11.54 -11.77
N ILE A 12 5.08 -11.50 -13.09
CA ILE A 12 4.36 -12.41 -13.97
C ILE A 12 5.33 -13.50 -14.41
N GLN A 13 5.07 -14.71 -13.96
CA GLN A 13 5.81 -15.90 -14.38
C GLN A 13 4.84 -16.88 -15.05
N ASN A 14 5.13 -17.26 -16.30
CA ASN A 14 4.28 -18.15 -17.09
C ASN A 14 2.80 -17.70 -17.16
N ARG A 15 2.58 -16.38 -17.31
CA ARG A 15 1.24 -15.72 -17.33
C ARG A 15 0.48 -15.78 -16.00
N ILE A 16 1.10 -16.23 -14.93
CA ILE A 16 0.51 -16.26 -13.59
C ILE A 16 1.17 -15.15 -12.75
N LYS A 17 0.35 -14.38 -12.02
CA LYS A 17 0.85 -13.39 -11.06
C LYS A 17 1.36 -14.12 -9.81
N VAL A 18 2.64 -13.95 -9.51
CA VAL A 18 3.31 -14.52 -8.34
C VAL A 18 3.85 -13.38 -7.48
N SER A 19 3.62 -13.44 -6.19
CA SER A 19 4.21 -12.52 -5.24
C SER A 19 5.46 -13.14 -4.62
N LEU A 20 6.59 -12.47 -4.77
CA LEU A 20 7.87 -12.89 -4.21
C LEU A 20 8.23 -11.97 -3.04
N TYR A 21 8.74 -12.56 -1.97
CA TYR A 21 9.25 -11.80 -0.83
C TYR A 21 10.71 -11.41 -1.07
N ASN A 22 11.01 -10.16 -0.77
CA ASN A 22 12.36 -9.57 -0.86
C ASN A 22 12.72 -8.89 0.46
N ALA A 23 13.97 -8.49 0.59
CA ALA A 23 14.35 -7.59 1.67
C ALA A 23 13.68 -6.22 1.50
N CYS A 24 13.34 -5.57 2.60
CA CYS A 24 12.90 -4.18 2.56
C CYS A 24 14.01 -3.28 1.99
N PRO A 25 13.66 -2.24 1.23
CA PRO A 25 14.65 -1.28 0.75
C PRO A 25 15.34 -0.59 1.95
N ALA A 26 16.63 -0.37 1.83
CA ALA A 26 17.42 0.30 2.86
C ALA A 26 17.09 1.81 2.99
N ALA A 27 16.64 2.41 1.88
CA ALA A 27 16.19 3.79 1.84
C ALA A 27 15.19 3.99 0.70
N ILE A 28 14.31 4.97 0.85
CA ILE A 28 13.35 5.39 -0.16
C ILE A 28 13.60 6.85 -0.46
N VAL A 29 13.86 7.16 -1.74
CA VAL A 29 14.06 8.54 -2.20
C VAL A 29 12.90 8.90 -3.13
N ALA A 30 12.10 9.89 -2.72
CA ALA A 30 10.98 10.41 -3.51
C ALA A 30 11.32 11.83 -3.99
N ASP A 31 11.69 11.97 -5.25
CA ASP A 31 11.96 13.26 -5.87
C ASP A 31 10.66 13.86 -6.40
N THR A 32 10.19 14.92 -5.77
CA THR A 32 8.94 15.59 -6.13
C THR A 32 9.00 16.30 -7.47
N ASP A 33 10.18 16.70 -7.93
CA ASP A 33 10.35 17.32 -9.25
C ASP A 33 10.15 16.33 -10.39
N ILE A 34 10.50 15.07 -10.16
CA ILE A 34 10.22 13.98 -11.08
C ILE A 34 8.75 13.56 -10.98
N ILE A 35 8.23 13.38 -9.77
CA ILE A 35 6.86 12.90 -9.51
C ILE A 35 5.81 13.86 -10.11
N ARG A 36 6.02 15.17 -10.03
CA ARG A 36 5.10 16.18 -10.58
C ARG A 36 4.91 16.09 -12.11
N LEU A 37 5.83 15.43 -12.80
CA LEU A 37 5.72 15.22 -14.26
C LEU A 37 4.81 14.03 -14.62
N ALA A 38 4.29 13.32 -13.64
CA ALA A 38 3.39 12.19 -13.87
C ALA A 38 2.10 12.66 -14.57
N PRO A 39 1.57 11.87 -15.52
CA PRO A 39 0.28 12.15 -16.14
C PRO A 39 -0.83 12.28 -15.08
N MET A 40 -1.76 13.21 -15.27
CA MET A 40 -2.86 13.48 -14.32
C MET A 40 -3.61 12.21 -13.90
N ARG A 41 -3.85 11.29 -14.84
CA ARG A 41 -4.49 9.99 -14.54
C ARG A 41 -3.75 9.16 -13.49
N MET A 42 -2.41 9.25 -13.43
CA MET A 42 -1.61 8.53 -12.45
C MET A 42 -1.70 9.19 -11.08
N LEU A 43 -1.74 10.51 -11.04
CA LEU A 43 -1.97 11.26 -9.79
C LEU A 43 -3.36 10.96 -9.22
N GLN A 44 -4.38 10.93 -10.06
CA GLN A 44 -5.74 10.54 -9.66
C GLN A 44 -5.82 9.10 -9.16
N ALA A 45 -5.14 8.16 -9.84
CA ALA A 45 -5.07 6.76 -9.41
C ALA A 45 -4.35 6.63 -8.05
N GLY A 46 -3.26 7.36 -7.84
CA GLY A 46 -2.56 7.39 -6.55
C GLY A 46 -3.43 7.94 -5.42
N LEU A 47 -4.18 9.03 -5.68
CA LEU A 47 -5.14 9.57 -4.72
C LEU A 47 -6.24 8.55 -4.40
N GLY A 48 -6.78 7.87 -5.41
CA GLY A 48 -7.78 6.80 -5.22
C GLY A 48 -7.24 5.67 -4.35
N ASP A 49 -5.99 5.26 -4.56
CA ASP A 49 -5.34 4.22 -3.74
C ASP A 49 -5.16 4.68 -2.28
N MET A 50 -4.82 5.95 -2.05
CA MET A 50 -4.76 6.51 -0.69
C MET A 50 -6.14 6.50 -0.02
N LEU A 51 -7.19 6.93 -0.72
CA LEU A 51 -8.55 6.93 -0.19
C LEU A 51 -9.05 5.51 0.12
N ALA A 52 -8.68 4.53 -0.68
CA ALA A 52 -9.01 3.13 -0.45
C ALA A 52 -8.44 2.59 0.87
N LYS A 53 -7.36 3.18 1.40
CA LYS A 53 -6.81 2.80 2.72
C LYS A 53 -7.78 3.07 3.87
N TYR A 54 -8.63 4.10 3.78
CA TYR A 54 -9.68 4.31 4.78
C TYR A 54 -10.67 3.15 4.81
N VAL A 55 -11.08 2.69 3.63
CA VAL A 55 -11.98 1.53 3.53
C VAL A 55 -11.29 0.28 4.08
N ALA A 56 -10.03 0.03 3.67
CA ALA A 56 -9.25 -1.10 4.16
C ALA A 56 -9.09 -1.12 5.68
N LEU A 57 -8.89 0.05 6.32
CA LEU A 57 -8.85 0.14 7.78
C LEU A 57 -10.18 -0.22 8.43
N CYS A 58 -11.29 0.18 7.82
CA CYS A 58 -12.62 -0.21 8.30
C CYS A 58 -12.86 -1.71 8.16
N GLU A 59 -12.52 -2.27 6.99
CA GLU A 59 -12.64 -3.71 6.72
C GLU A 59 -11.78 -4.53 7.69
N TRP A 60 -10.56 -4.11 7.95
CA TRP A 60 -9.68 -4.78 8.91
C TRP A 60 -10.28 -4.78 10.31
N ARG A 61 -10.87 -3.65 10.74
CA ARG A 61 -11.55 -3.57 12.02
C ARG A 61 -12.82 -4.46 12.08
N ILE A 62 -13.59 -4.51 10.99
CA ILE A 62 -14.75 -5.39 10.88
C ILE A 62 -14.33 -6.86 10.96
N SER A 63 -13.29 -7.23 10.22
CA SER A 63 -12.73 -8.58 10.24
C SER A 63 -12.32 -8.99 11.66
N HIS A 64 -11.63 -8.11 12.39
CA HIS A 64 -11.31 -8.35 13.80
C HIS A 64 -12.55 -8.60 14.66
N LEU A 65 -13.60 -7.79 14.50
CA LEU A 65 -14.83 -7.90 15.32
C LEU A 65 -15.66 -9.13 14.99
N VAL A 66 -15.59 -9.62 13.75
CA VAL A 66 -16.44 -10.75 13.28
C VAL A 66 -15.70 -12.08 13.38
N THR A 67 -14.40 -12.11 13.08
CA THR A 67 -13.60 -13.33 12.96
C THR A 67 -12.48 -13.43 13.98
N ASP A 68 -12.34 -12.44 14.87
CA ASP A 68 -11.24 -12.34 15.85
C ASP A 68 -9.85 -12.31 15.19
N GLU A 69 -9.77 -11.84 13.94
CA GLU A 69 -8.50 -11.66 13.25
C GLU A 69 -7.66 -10.59 13.93
N TYR A 70 -6.33 -10.76 13.91
CA TYR A 70 -5.41 -9.83 14.54
C TYR A 70 -5.61 -8.39 14.03
N TYR A 71 -5.79 -7.45 14.95
CA TYR A 71 -5.91 -6.01 14.67
C TYR A 71 -4.97 -5.22 15.56
N CYS A 72 -4.13 -4.38 14.98
CA CYS A 72 -3.24 -3.48 15.70
C CYS A 72 -3.78 -2.04 15.66
N ALA A 73 -4.29 -1.57 16.78
CA ALA A 73 -4.84 -0.22 16.89
C ALA A 73 -3.79 0.88 16.62
N ASP A 74 -2.54 0.66 17.05
CA ASP A 74 -1.46 1.63 16.86
C ASP A 74 -1.09 1.78 15.38
N ILE A 75 -1.00 0.67 14.65
CA ILE A 75 -0.76 0.69 13.19
C ILE A 75 -1.93 1.36 12.48
N ALA A 76 -3.16 1.05 12.86
CA ALA A 76 -4.34 1.68 12.27
C ALA A 76 -4.38 3.20 12.54
N ALA A 77 -4.00 3.64 13.73
CA ALA A 77 -3.90 5.05 14.08
C ALA A 77 -2.79 5.75 13.29
N LEU A 78 -1.61 5.12 13.16
CA LEU A 78 -0.50 5.63 12.37
C LEU A 78 -0.88 5.80 10.90
N MET A 79 -1.51 4.79 10.31
CA MET A 79 -1.98 4.84 8.93
C MET A 79 -3.01 5.96 8.73
N ARG A 80 -3.98 6.09 9.62
CA ARG A 80 -5.00 7.15 9.56
C ARG A 80 -4.39 8.56 9.66
N LYS A 81 -3.31 8.70 10.43
CA LYS A 81 -2.59 9.97 10.57
C LYS A 81 -1.77 10.31 9.32
N ALA A 82 -1.32 9.29 8.59
CA ALA A 82 -0.54 9.45 7.36
C ALA A 82 -1.42 9.77 6.13
N LEU A 83 -2.71 9.50 6.18
CA LEU A 83 -3.71 9.80 5.13
C LEU A 83 -4.27 11.21 5.27
#